data_31d062f581d941e8fa6fbd18989a6954
#
_entry.id   31d062f581d941e8fa6fbd18989a6954
#
_cell.length_a   1.000
_cell.length_b   1.000
_cell.length_c   1.000
_cell.angle_alpha   90.00
_cell.angle_beta   90.00
_cell.angle_gamma   90.00
#
_symmetry.space_group_name_H-M   'P 1'
#
loop_
_entity.id
_entity.type
_entity.pdbx_description
1 polymer ?
#
loop_
_entity_poly.entity_id
_entity_poly.type
_entity_poly.pdbx_seq_one_letter_code
_entity_poly.pdbx_strand_id
1 'polypeptide(L)'
;MEERQVSSSFVKGMKCRLCGKLYPVTPVNFCQDDFGPLEIDYDYEGLKGVLTKEKLEARTFNMWRYQELLPIEGEPTVGLHVGGTPLIRADRLAKEIGVKNLWIKNDAVNFPTLSFKDRVVAVALSKAREFGLQTVGCASTGNLANSVAANAAAAGMQSYIFIPSDLEKAKVMGTSVYGAKVVKVRGTYDEVNRLCTQVAFKFGWGFVNINLRPFYAEGSKSMGFEIAEQLGWRTPQHVVSPMAGGALVGKVSKAFQELYKIDLLKQEPSTKFYGAQATGCNPISGAVKNGWESHRPVRKPNTICKSLAIGDPADGYFAAKLIRESGGWAEDVTDDEIREGMLLLAKTEGVF
;
A
#
# COMPACT_ATOMS: atom_id res chain seq x y z
N MET A 1 0.89 30.24 26.70
CA MET A 1 1.70 29.07 26.26
C MET A 1 0.76 27.89 26.39
N GLU A 2 0.08 27.53 25.31
CA GLU A 2 -0.72 26.30 25.26
C GLU A 2 0.25 25.12 25.25
N GLU A 3 0.13 24.28 26.26
CA GLU A 3 0.81 22.98 26.27
C GLU A 3 0.35 22.20 25.05
N ARG A 4 1.25 22.04 24.07
CA ARG A 4 1.04 21.09 22.98
C ARG A 4 0.92 19.70 23.63
N GLN A 5 -0.30 19.20 23.73
CA GLN A 5 -0.52 17.78 24.00
C GLN A 5 0.22 16.99 22.92
N VAL A 6 1.36 16.41 23.32
CA VAL A 6 2.05 15.41 22.51
C VAL A 6 1.06 14.26 22.36
N SER A 7 0.56 14.05 21.17
CA SER A 7 -0.32 12.92 20.83
C SER A 7 0.43 11.65 21.21
N SER A 8 -0.04 10.94 22.25
CA SER A 8 0.51 9.64 22.59
C SER A 8 0.28 8.68 21.42
N SER A 9 1.35 8.09 20.89
CA SER A 9 1.24 7.08 19.85
C SER A 9 0.46 5.89 20.39
N PHE A 10 -0.54 5.42 19.62
CA PHE A 10 -1.27 4.17 19.92
C PHE A 10 -0.56 2.93 19.37
N VAL A 11 0.68 3.03 18.93
CA VAL A 11 1.49 1.91 18.48
C VAL A 11 2.11 1.21 19.69
N LYS A 12 1.76 -0.06 19.92
CA LYS A 12 2.32 -0.91 20.98
C LYS A 12 3.68 -1.50 20.61
N GLY A 13 3.93 -1.68 19.32
CA GLY A 13 5.13 -2.33 18.81
C GLY A 13 4.91 -2.93 17.43
N MET A 14 5.73 -3.92 17.10
CA MET A 14 5.57 -4.74 15.91
C MET A 14 5.36 -6.20 16.30
N LYS A 15 4.65 -6.95 15.46
CA LYS A 15 4.32 -8.35 15.70
C LYS A 15 4.58 -9.20 14.45
N CYS A 16 5.18 -10.36 14.62
CA CYS A 16 5.32 -11.32 13.53
C CYS A 16 3.94 -11.86 13.12
N ARG A 17 3.64 -11.83 11.82
CA ARG A 17 2.36 -12.33 11.27
C ARG A 17 2.24 -13.86 11.30
N LEU A 18 3.34 -14.59 11.47
CA LEU A 18 3.35 -16.06 11.54
C LEU A 18 3.33 -16.55 12.98
N CYS A 19 4.38 -16.27 13.77
CA CYS A 19 4.50 -16.82 15.14
C CYS A 19 3.94 -15.89 16.25
N GLY A 20 3.60 -14.64 15.93
CA GLY A 20 3.06 -13.71 16.93
C GLY A 20 4.11 -13.04 17.83
N LYS A 21 5.42 -13.32 17.69
CA LYS A 21 6.50 -12.69 18.48
C LYS A 21 6.48 -11.18 18.37
N LEU A 22 6.62 -10.51 19.50
CA LEU A 22 6.62 -9.05 19.60
C LEU A 22 8.02 -8.47 19.40
N TYR A 23 8.08 -7.30 18.79
CA TYR A 23 9.29 -6.54 18.49
C TYR A 23 9.10 -5.07 18.85
N PRO A 24 10.17 -4.36 19.27
CA PRO A 24 10.11 -2.91 19.40
C PRO A 24 9.96 -2.24 18.02
N VAL A 25 9.51 -0.98 18.02
CA VAL A 25 9.39 -0.17 16.79
C VAL A 25 10.78 0.23 16.30
N THR A 26 11.29 -0.50 15.34
CA THR A 26 12.64 -0.32 14.75
C THR A 26 12.59 -0.56 13.23
N PRO A 27 13.58 -0.08 12.47
CA PRO A 27 13.61 -0.26 11.01
C PRO A 27 14.04 -1.68 10.61
N VAL A 28 13.23 -2.67 11.00
CA VAL A 28 13.35 -4.09 10.62
C VAL A 28 12.04 -4.58 10.02
N ASN A 29 12.10 -5.59 9.15
CA ASN A 29 10.95 -6.02 8.36
C ASN A 29 10.58 -7.50 8.48
N PHE A 30 11.38 -8.30 9.17
CA PHE A 30 11.13 -9.73 9.34
C PHE A 30 11.44 -10.22 10.75
N CYS A 31 10.79 -11.28 11.14
CA CYS A 31 11.02 -12.01 12.39
C CYS A 31 12.36 -12.75 12.34
N GLN A 32 13.11 -12.74 13.42
CA GLN A 32 14.41 -13.42 13.52
C GLN A 32 14.28 -14.95 13.66
N ASP A 33 13.10 -15.44 14.11
CA ASP A 33 12.91 -16.87 14.39
C ASP A 33 12.38 -17.64 13.16
N ASP A 34 11.43 -17.04 12.41
CA ASP A 34 10.71 -17.72 11.32
C ASP A 34 10.74 -16.95 10.00
N PHE A 35 11.47 -15.82 9.94
CA PHE A 35 11.53 -14.91 8.81
C PHE A 35 10.18 -14.37 8.34
N GLY A 36 9.11 -14.52 9.15
CA GLY A 36 7.80 -13.98 8.88
C GLY A 36 7.80 -12.45 8.83
N PRO A 37 6.94 -11.84 8.01
CA PRO A 37 6.85 -10.39 7.93
C PRO A 37 6.32 -9.80 9.22
N LEU A 38 6.90 -8.67 9.63
CA LEU A 38 6.43 -7.90 10.78
C LEU A 38 5.28 -6.97 10.38
N GLU A 39 4.35 -6.78 11.30
CA GLU A 39 3.21 -5.89 11.19
C GLU A 39 3.11 -5.00 12.42
N ILE A 40 2.59 -3.78 12.27
CA ILE A 40 2.39 -2.86 13.38
C ILE A 40 1.21 -3.32 14.24
N ASP A 41 1.43 -3.36 15.55
CA ASP A 41 0.44 -3.65 16.57
C ASP A 41 -0.01 -2.35 17.25
N TYR A 42 -1.34 -2.20 17.43
CA TYR A 42 -1.95 -0.97 17.97
C TYR A 42 -2.73 -1.25 19.24
N ASP A 43 -2.86 -0.23 20.06
CA ASP A 43 -3.76 -0.20 21.22
C ASP A 43 -5.17 0.22 20.79
N TYR A 44 -5.96 -0.72 20.28
CA TYR A 44 -7.33 -0.46 19.84
C TYR A 44 -8.24 -0.09 21.01
N GLU A 45 -8.02 -0.63 22.20
CA GLU A 45 -8.83 -0.28 23.38
C GLU A 45 -8.56 1.17 23.81
N GLY A 46 -7.30 1.61 23.79
CA GLY A 46 -6.95 3.01 24.05
C GLY A 46 -7.49 3.98 23.00
N LEU A 47 -7.75 3.51 21.78
CA LEU A 47 -8.32 4.33 20.71
C LEU A 47 -9.85 4.52 20.81
N LYS A 48 -10.56 3.62 21.51
CA LYS A 48 -12.02 3.72 21.67
C LYS A 48 -12.40 5.02 22.36
N GLY A 49 -13.33 5.77 21.78
CA GLY A 49 -13.78 7.07 22.28
C GLY A 49 -12.76 8.21 22.12
N VAL A 50 -11.49 7.92 21.86
CA VAL A 50 -10.47 8.94 21.53
C VAL A 50 -10.60 9.38 20.08
N LEU A 51 -10.73 8.44 19.16
CA LEU A 51 -10.97 8.68 17.74
C LEU A 51 -12.45 8.53 17.44
N THR A 52 -13.15 9.63 17.20
CA THR A 52 -14.60 9.66 16.90
C THR A 52 -14.85 10.17 15.50
N LYS A 53 -16.04 9.93 14.97
CA LYS A 53 -16.44 10.41 13.64
C LYS A 53 -16.38 11.92 13.54
N GLU A 54 -16.86 12.63 14.57
CA GLU A 54 -16.87 14.08 14.65
C GLU A 54 -15.44 14.64 14.61
N LYS A 55 -14.49 14.01 15.32
CA LYS A 55 -13.06 14.39 15.25
C LYS A 55 -12.48 14.18 13.87
N LEU A 56 -12.80 13.06 13.24
CA LEU A 56 -12.34 12.75 11.89
C LEU A 56 -12.92 13.73 10.87
N GLU A 57 -14.22 13.98 10.91
CA GLU A 57 -14.91 14.88 9.97
C GLU A 57 -14.47 16.35 10.12
N ALA A 58 -14.02 16.76 11.31
CA ALA A 58 -13.47 18.09 11.56
C ALA A 58 -12.07 18.31 10.94
N ARG A 59 -11.35 17.24 10.56
CA ARG A 59 -10.02 17.32 9.95
C ARG A 59 -10.09 17.44 8.43
N THR A 60 -9.03 17.94 7.80
CA THR A 60 -8.88 17.92 6.35
C THR A 60 -9.03 16.50 5.81
N PHE A 61 -9.78 16.35 4.71
CA PHE A 61 -9.98 15.05 4.07
C PHE A 61 -8.74 14.65 3.27
N ASN A 62 -7.80 14.00 3.95
CA ASN A 62 -6.61 13.38 3.40
C ASN A 62 -6.27 12.12 4.22
N MET A 63 -5.19 11.41 3.88
CA MET A 63 -4.84 10.19 4.60
C MET A 63 -4.49 10.42 6.08
N TRP A 64 -3.99 11.59 6.44
CA TRP A 64 -3.56 11.94 7.79
C TRP A 64 -4.71 12.26 8.74
N ARG A 65 -5.95 12.35 8.20
CA ARG A 65 -7.18 12.40 9.00
C ARG A 65 -7.25 11.24 10.01
N TYR A 66 -6.65 10.08 9.66
CA TYR A 66 -6.63 8.84 10.45
C TYR A 66 -5.26 8.57 11.09
N GLN A 67 -4.52 9.62 11.44
CA GLN A 67 -3.11 9.49 11.87
C GLN A 67 -2.91 8.58 13.07
N GLU A 68 -3.87 8.49 14.02
CA GLU A 68 -3.80 7.62 15.19
C GLU A 68 -3.82 6.12 14.83
N LEU A 69 -4.33 5.78 13.66
CA LEU A 69 -4.32 4.43 13.08
C LEU A 69 -3.15 4.21 12.11
N LEU A 70 -2.20 5.16 12.04
CA LEU A 70 -0.99 5.06 11.23
C LEU A 70 0.25 5.07 12.14
N PRO A 71 1.36 4.40 11.76
CA PRO A 71 2.49 4.15 12.65
C PRO A 71 3.45 5.33 12.73
N ILE A 72 2.94 6.52 12.97
CA ILE A 72 3.74 7.75 13.17
C ILE A 72 3.53 8.30 14.57
N GLU A 73 4.51 9.07 15.04
CA GLU A 73 4.47 9.79 16.29
C GLU A 73 4.34 11.29 16.01
N GLY A 74 3.45 11.95 16.73
CA GLY A 74 3.21 13.40 16.56
C GLY A 74 2.56 13.75 15.21
N GLU A 75 2.81 14.97 14.74
CA GLU A 75 2.22 15.49 13.51
C GLU A 75 2.89 14.94 12.25
N PRO A 76 2.11 14.60 11.21
CA PRO A 76 2.65 14.16 9.93
C PRO A 76 3.57 15.22 9.31
N THR A 77 4.70 14.77 8.75
CA THR A 77 5.71 15.66 8.18
C THR A 77 5.98 15.45 6.68
N VAL A 78 5.43 14.39 6.10
CA VAL A 78 5.61 14.04 4.69
C VAL A 78 4.26 13.74 4.06
N GLY A 79 4.06 14.15 2.81
CA GLY A 79 2.85 13.83 2.05
C GLY A 79 1.57 14.43 2.64
N LEU A 80 1.59 15.69 3.07
CA LEU A 80 0.46 16.35 3.75
C LEU A 80 -0.80 16.47 2.89
N HIS A 81 -0.69 16.32 1.57
CA HIS A 81 -1.80 16.37 0.61
C HIS A 81 -2.15 15.00 0.00
N VAL A 82 -1.55 13.94 0.52
CA VAL A 82 -1.79 12.57 0.04
C VAL A 82 -3.12 12.04 0.58
N GLY A 83 -3.83 11.28 -0.26
CA GLY A 83 -5.12 10.70 0.11
C GLY A 83 -6.29 11.66 -0.14
N GLY A 84 -7.44 11.40 0.47
CA GLY A 84 -8.67 12.14 0.21
C GLY A 84 -9.17 11.98 -1.23
N THR A 85 -8.83 10.87 -1.87
CA THR A 85 -9.19 10.63 -3.28
C THR A 85 -10.69 10.33 -3.43
N PRO A 86 -11.29 10.63 -4.61
CA PRO A 86 -12.71 10.43 -4.79
C PRO A 86 -13.12 8.94 -4.78
N LEU A 87 -14.27 8.66 -4.20
CA LEU A 87 -15.03 7.43 -4.37
C LEU A 87 -16.17 7.72 -5.36
N ILE A 88 -15.97 7.34 -6.60
CA ILE A 88 -16.85 7.67 -7.72
C ILE A 88 -17.95 6.61 -7.84
N ARG A 89 -19.21 7.03 -7.89
CA ARG A 89 -20.31 6.14 -8.24
C ARG A 89 -20.30 5.90 -9.74
N ALA A 90 -20.14 4.65 -10.16
CA ALA A 90 -19.92 4.24 -11.55
C ALA A 90 -21.18 3.63 -12.14
N ASP A 91 -22.25 4.43 -12.30
CA ASP A 91 -23.58 3.93 -12.73
C ASP A 91 -23.59 3.46 -14.18
N ARG A 92 -22.82 4.08 -15.08
CA ARG A 92 -22.74 3.69 -16.49
C ARG A 92 -21.98 2.39 -16.66
N LEU A 93 -20.81 2.26 -15.99
CA LEU A 93 -20.06 1.02 -15.98
C LEU A 93 -20.85 -0.12 -15.34
N ALA A 94 -21.54 0.18 -14.23
CA ALA A 94 -22.40 -0.79 -13.54
C ALA A 94 -23.44 -1.39 -14.47
N LYS A 95 -24.09 -0.55 -15.29
CA LYS A 95 -25.06 -0.99 -16.29
C LYS A 95 -24.43 -1.88 -17.36
N GLU A 96 -23.27 -1.51 -17.88
CA GLU A 96 -22.55 -2.27 -18.92
C GLU A 96 -22.14 -3.68 -18.44
N ILE A 97 -21.72 -3.80 -17.18
CA ILE A 97 -21.26 -5.10 -16.62
C ILE A 97 -22.35 -5.84 -15.83
N GLY A 98 -23.56 -5.31 -15.78
CA GLY A 98 -24.72 -5.99 -15.17
C GLY A 98 -24.73 -6.01 -13.64
N VAL A 99 -24.10 -5.04 -12.96
CA VAL A 99 -24.14 -4.90 -11.50
C VAL A 99 -24.99 -3.70 -11.06
N LYS A 100 -25.57 -3.76 -9.85
CA LYS A 100 -26.50 -2.70 -9.40
C LYS A 100 -25.80 -1.48 -8.79
N ASN A 101 -24.77 -1.71 -7.98
CA ASN A 101 -24.07 -0.67 -7.26
C ASN A 101 -22.57 -0.87 -7.43
N LEU A 102 -21.92 0.03 -8.15
CA LEU A 102 -20.49 0.02 -8.40
C LEU A 102 -19.88 1.36 -7.98
N TRP A 103 -18.75 1.28 -7.31
CA TRP A 103 -17.96 2.43 -6.88
C TRP A 103 -16.51 2.22 -7.28
N ILE A 104 -15.84 3.30 -7.65
CA ILE A 104 -14.43 3.30 -8.01
C ILE A 104 -13.69 4.19 -7.03
N LYS A 105 -12.78 3.61 -6.23
CA LYS A 105 -11.82 4.39 -5.46
C LYS A 105 -10.68 4.80 -6.38
N ASN A 106 -10.69 6.09 -6.77
CA ASN A 106 -9.81 6.59 -7.82
C ASN A 106 -8.51 7.19 -7.26
N ASP A 107 -7.48 6.37 -7.13
CA ASP A 107 -6.13 6.84 -6.77
C ASP A 107 -5.27 7.30 -7.96
N ALA A 108 -5.81 7.33 -9.18
CA ALA A 108 -5.12 7.93 -10.33
C ALA A 108 -5.00 9.47 -10.23
N VAL A 109 -5.70 10.08 -9.27
CA VAL A 109 -5.60 11.51 -8.96
C VAL A 109 -4.90 11.80 -7.64
N ASN A 110 -4.30 10.78 -7.01
CA ASN A 110 -3.63 10.94 -5.72
C ASN A 110 -2.34 11.77 -5.86
N PHE A 111 -2.20 12.77 -5.02
CA PHE A 111 -1.05 13.68 -5.04
C PHE A 111 0.16 13.06 -4.33
N PRO A 112 1.43 13.31 -4.77
CA PRO A 112 1.85 14.18 -5.89
C PRO A 112 2.09 13.44 -7.22
N THR A 113 2.15 12.08 -7.22
CA THR A 113 2.60 11.33 -8.40
C THR A 113 1.49 10.57 -9.12
N LEU A 114 0.25 10.92 -8.84
CA LEU A 114 -0.96 10.34 -9.43
C LEU A 114 -1.01 8.81 -9.26
N SER A 115 -0.67 8.36 -8.05
CA SER A 115 -0.49 6.95 -7.76
C SER A 115 -0.85 6.62 -6.31
N PHE A 116 -1.43 5.44 -6.11
CA PHE A 116 -1.59 4.82 -4.80
C PHE A 116 -0.29 4.80 -3.98
N LYS A 117 0.89 4.76 -4.65
CA LYS A 117 2.18 4.67 -3.96
C LYS A 117 2.49 5.86 -3.04
N ASP A 118 1.87 7.00 -3.27
CA ASP A 118 2.05 8.16 -2.41
C ASP A 118 1.57 7.91 -0.98
N ARG A 119 0.50 7.13 -0.78
CA ARG A 119 0.00 6.75 0.55
C ARG A 119 1.03 5.99 1.38
N VAL A 120 1.60 4.95 0.80
CA VAL A 120 2.55 4.07 1.49
C VAL A 120 3.91 4.73 1.68
N VAL A 121 4.32 5.57 0.74
CA VAL A 121 5.58 6.32 0.81
C VAL A 121 5.49 7.44 1.85
N ALA A 122 4.38 8.18 1.92
CA ALA A 122 4.20 9.23 2.92
C ALA A 122 4.39 8.70 4.35
N VAL A 123 3.83 7.54 4.68
CA VAL A 123 4.02 6.90 5.99
C VAL A 123 5.47 6.44 6.19
N ALA A 124 6.05 5.76 5.19
CA ALA A 124 7.42 5.25 5.30
C ALA A 124 8.45 6.38 5.49
N LEU A 125 8.30 7.51 4.78
CA LEU A 125 9.22 8.63 4.88
C LEU A 125 9.00 9.44 6.17
N SER A 126 7.76 9.60 6.65
CA SER A 126 7.49 10.18 7.96
C SER A 126 8.20 9.36 9.05
N LYS A 127 8.06 8.03 9.01
CA LYS A 127 8.73 7.14 9.96
C LYS A 127 10.26 7.13 9.82
N ALA A 128 10.77 7.24 8.59
CA ALA A 128 12.21 7.40 8.35
C ALA A 128 12.77 8.65 9.08
N ARG A 129 12.05 9.77 9.01
CA ARG A 129 12.43 11.00 9.74
C ARG A 129 12.40 10.81 11.25
N GLU A 130 11.40 10.13 11.80
CA GLU A 130 11.32 9.81 13.24
C GLU A 130 12.50 8.93 13.68
N PHE A 131 12.97 8.01 12.83
CA PHE A 131 14.19 7.23 13.07
C PHE A 131 15.49 8.02 12.85
N GLY A 132 15.42 9.30 12.47
CA GLY A 132 16.59 10.12 12.18
C GLY A 132 17.29 9.79 10.86
N LEU A 133 16.65 9.03 9.97
CA LEU A 133 17.21 8.64 8.68
C LEU A 133 17.16 9.81 7.69
N GLN A 134 18.32 10.30 7.26
CA GLN A 134 18.43 11.43 6.33
C GLN A 134 18.35 11.02 4.86
N THR A 135 18.62 9.74 4.57
CA THR A 135 18.66 9.18 3.22
C THR A 135 17.67 8.05 3.09
N VAL A 136 16.85 8.13 2.05
CA VAL A 136 15.84 7.12 1.74
C VAL A 136 16.03 6.56 0.33
N GLY A 137 15.47 5.40 0.06
CA GLY A 137 15.58 4.79 -1.25
C GLY A 137 14.58 3.68 -1.51
N CYS A 138 14.61 3.19 -2.74
CA CYS A 138 13.91 1.98 -3.13
C CYS A 138 14.59 1.30 -4.32
N ALA A 139 14.33 0.00 -4.47
CA ALA A 139 14.59 -0.75 -5.70
C ALA A 139 13.30 -0.75 -6.52
N SER A 140 13.15 0.18 -7.47
CA SER A 140 11.94 0.28 -8.30
C SER A 140 12.15 1.16 -9.52
N THR A 141 11.37 0.91 -10.54
CA THR A 141 11.43 1.64 -11.83
C THR A 141 10.11 2.33 -12.20
N GLY A 142 9.09 2.25 -11.35
CA GLY A 142 7.74 2.74 -11.64
C GLY A 142 7.22 3.69 -10.56
N ASN A 143 5.91 3.60 -10.29
CA ASN A 143 5.21 4.50 -9.37
C ASN A 143 5.85 4.60 -7.98
N LEU A 144 6.46 3.51 -7.47
CA LEU A 144 7.17 3.56 -6.20
C LEU A 144 8.39 4.48 -6.27
N ALA A 145 9.19 4.39 -7.32
CA ALA A 145 10.37 5.26 -7.52
C ALA A 145 9.97 6.73 -7.61
N ASN A 146 8.94 7.03 -8.42
CA ASN A 146 8.43 8.40 -8.59
C ASN A 146 7.91 8.96 -7.25
N SER A 147 7.14 8.16 -6.52
CA SER A 147 6.59 8.57 -5.22
C SER A 147 7.69 8.82 -4.19
N VAL A 148 8.70 7.94 -4.09
CA VAL A 148 9.85 8.15 -3.17
C VAL A 148 10.60 9.42 -3.54
N ALA A 149 10.88 9.63 -4.82
CA ALA A 149 11.60 10.83 -5.28
C ALA A 149 10.83 12.11 -4.97
N ALA A 150 9.53 12.17 -5.31
CA ALA A 150 8.70 13.34 -5.12
C ALA A 150 8.50 13.67 -3.62
N ASN A 151 8.11 12.68 -2.81
CA ASN A 151 7.88 12.89 -1.39
C ASN A 151 9.18 13.19 -0.62
N ALA A 152 10.31 12.57 -0.99
CA ALA A 152 11.60 12.88 -0.41
C ALA A 152 12.05 14.32 -0.74
N ALA A 153 11.88 14.77 -1.99
CA ALA A 153 12.19 16.13 -2.40
C ALA A 153 11.36 17.16 -1.61
N ALA A 154 10.04 16.94 -1.49
CA ALA A 154 9.15 17.79 -0.72
C ALA A 154 9.50 17.81 0.79
N ALA A 155 10.06 16.74 1.31
CA ALA A 155 10.49 16.60 2.70
C ALA A 155 11.93 17.06 2.97
N GLY A 156 12.69 17.47 1.94
CA GLY A 156 14.10 17.85 2.07
C GLY A 156 15.03 16.66 2.39
N MET A 157 14.63 15.44 2.05
CA MET A 157 15.42 14.22 2.27
C MET A 157 16.21 13.84 1.02
N GLN A 158 17.37 13.22 1.19
CA GLN A 158 18.11 12.65 0.06
C GLN A 158 17.44 11.34 -0.38
N SER A 159 17.27 11.16 -1.70
CA SER A 159 16.69 9.93 -2.23
C SER A 159 17.59 9.25 -3.26
N TYR A 160 17.66 7.93 -3.18
CA TYR A 160 18.40 7.06 -4.09
C TYR A 160 17.48 6.00 -4.66
N ILE A 161 17.45 5.92 -5.99
CA ILE A 161 16.61 4.95 -6.71
C ILE A 161 17.52 3.95 -7.42
N PHE A 162 17.44 2.70 -7.02
CA PHE A 162 18.24 1.61 -7.57
C PHE A 162 17.46 0.89 -8.66
N ILE A 163 18.06 0.75 -9.84
CA ILE A 163 17.44 0.15 -11.02
C ILE A 163 18.40 -0.79 -11.74
N PRO A 164 17.92 -1.82 -12.45
CA PRO A 164 18.74 -2.55 -13.40
C PRO A 164 19.30 -1.65 -14.49
N SER A 165 20.53 -1.95 -14.97
CA SER A 165 21.24 -1.05 -15.90
C SER A 165 20.67 -1.02 -17.32
N ASP A 166 19.86 -2.00 -17.70
CA ASP A 166 19.24 -2.19 -19.01
C ASP A 166 17.93 -1.41 -19.22
N LEU A 167 17.57 -0.55 -18.25
CA LEU A 167 16.31 0.19 -18.31
C LEU A 167 16.35 1.36 -19.29
N GLU A 168 15.23 1.58 -19.97
CA GLU A 168 15.01 2.69 -20.90
C GLU A 168 15.16 4.06 -20.22
N LYS A 169 15.81 5.00 -20.89
CA LYS A 169 16.05 6.37 -20.37
C LYS A 169 14.76 7.10 -19.96
N ALA A 170 13.66 6.90 -20.69
CA ALA A 170 12.38 7.54 -20.42
C ALA A 170 11.80 7.22 -19.03
N LYS A 171 11.99 5.98 -18.55
CA LYS A 171 11.54 5.57 -17.21
C LYS A 171 12.34 6.21 -16.06
N VAL A 172 13.54 6.67 -16.35
CA VAL A 172 14.42 7.34 -15.38
C VAL A 172 14.08 8.82 -15.23
N MET A 173 13.58 9.47 -16.28
CA MET A 173 13.29 10.91 -16.29
C MET A 173 12.25 11.30 -15.23
N GLY A 174 11.13 10.57 -15.13
CA GLY A 174 10.07 10.87 -14.16
C GLY A 174 10.52 10.83 -12.70
N THR A 175 11.62 10.16 -12.42
CA THR A 175 12.22 10.08 -11.08
C THR A 175 13.30 11.15 -10.89
N SER A 176 14.14 11.38 -11.92
CA SER A 176 15.27 12.30 -11.86
C SER A 176 14.86 13.77 -11.75
N VAL A 177 13.67 14.15 -12.26
CA VAL A 177 13.16 15.52 -12.20
C VAL A 177 13.01 16.03 -10.75
N TYR A 178 12.79 15.14 -9.80
CA TYR A 178 12.71 15.45 -8.36
C TYR A 178 14.07 15.52 -7.66
N GLY A 179 15.19 15.41 -8.40
CA GLY A 179 16.54 15.43 -7.83
C GLY A 179 17.00 14.12 -7.20
N ALA A 180 16.27 13.04 -7.36
CA ALA A 180 16.68 11.73 -6.87
C ALA A 180 17.93 11.23 -7.61
N LYS A 181 18.87 10.62 -6.86
CA LYS A 181 20.06 9.99 -7.42
C LYS A 181 19.73 8.59 -7.92
N VAL A 182 19.81 8.40 -9.24
CA VAL A 182 19.52 7.09 -9.86
C VAL A 182 20.80 6.27 -9.95
N VAL A 183 20.81 5.11 -9.30
CA VAL A 183 21.91 4.15 -9.30
C VAL A 183 21.57 3.00 -10.23
N LYS A 184 22.31 2.90 -11.35
CA LYS A 184 22.19 1.79 -12.30
C LYS A 184 23.06 0.63 -11.86
N VAL A 185 22.44 -0.51 -11.62
CA VAL A 185 23.10 -1.74 -11.16
C VAL A 185 23.14 -2.76 -12.29
N ARG A 186 24.31 -3.32 -12.56
CA ARG A 186 24.44 -4.48 -13.47
C ARG A 186 23.95 -5.72 -12.75
N GLY A 187 22.81 -6.24 -13.14
CA GLY A 187 22.19 -7.40 -12.52
C GLY A 187 20.66 -7.42 -12.66
N THR A 188 20.07 -8.48 -12.15
CA THR A 188 18.64 -8.70 -12.11
C THR A 188 17.97 -7.84 -11.03
N TYR A 189 16.64 -7.74 -11.07
CA TYR A 189 15.88 -7.04 -10.04
C TYR A 189 16.12 -7.61 -8.62
N ASP A 190 16.29 -8.93 -8.51
CA ASP A 190 16.57 -9.59 -7.22
C ASP A 190 17.97 -9.24 -6.68
N GLU A 191 18.96 -9.13 -7.57
CA GLU A 191 20.29 -8.66 -7.20
C GLU A 191 20.30 -7.21 -6.76
N VAL A 192 19.50 -6.36 -7.42
CA VAL A 192 19.29 -4.96 -7.00
C VAL A 192 18.67 -4.89 -5.60
N ASN A 193 17.63 -5.69 -5.33
CA ASN A 193 17.02 -5.74 -4.00
C ASN A 193 17.98 -6.21 -2.91
N ARG A 194 18.78 -7.24 -3.21
CA ARG A 194 19.83 -7.73 -2.29
C ARG A 194 20.88 -6.67 -2.00
N LEU A 195 21.34 -5.94 -3.03
CA LEU A 195 22.25 -4.81 -2.86
C LEU A 195 21.63 -3.72 -1.97
N CYS A 196 20.37 -3.35 -2.21
CA CYS A 196 19.66 -2.36 -1.39
C CYS A 196 19.55 -2.79 0.08
N THR A 197 19.37 -4.08 0.34
CA THR A 197 19.39 -4.63 1.71
C THR A 197 20.76 -4.43 2.35
N GLN A 198 21.85 -4.73 1.65
CA GLN A 198 23.21 -4.52 2.14
C GLN A 198 23.51 -3.04 2.39
N VAL A 199 23.05 -2.15 1.50
CA VAL A 199 23.20 -0.70 1.64
C VAL A 199 22.43 -0.19 2.87
N ALA A 200 21.20 -0.67 3.08
CA ALA A 200 20.40 -0.33 4.25
C ALA A 200 21.15 -0.62 5.55
N PHE A 201 21.70 -1.83 5.68
CA PHE A 201 22.47 -2.22 6.87
C PHE A 201 23.79 -1.47 7.02
N LYS A 202 24.56 -1.33 5.92
CA LYS A 202 25.90 -0.73 5.98
C LYS A 202 25.92 0.77 6.23
N PHE A 203 24.94 1.49 5.64
CA PHE A 203 24.90 2.97 5.68
C PHE A 203 23.78 3.54 6.52
N GLY A 204 22.91 2.71 7.10
CA GLY A 204 21.77 3.15 7.89
C GLY A 204 20.72 3.91 7.05
N TRP A 205 20.53 3.54 5.78
CA TRP A 205 19.55 4.17 4.91
C TRP A 205 18.16 3.55 5.04
N GLY A 206 17.12 4.37 4.87
CA GLY A 206 15.74 3.92 4.88
C GLY A 206 15.26 3.45 3.50
N PHE A 207 15.18 2.14 3.28
CA PHE A 207 14.58 1.59 2.07
C PHE A 207 13.12 1.26 2.30
N VAL A 208 12.23 1.97 1.61
CA VAL A 208 10.78 1.90 1.85
C VAL A 208 10.19 0.50 1.66
N ASN A 209 10.71 -0.27 0.72
CA ASN A 209 10.26 -1.63 0.43
C ASN A 209 11.11 -2.74 1.08
N ILE A 210 12.05 -2.38 1.96
CA ILE A 210 12.94 -3.30 2.68
C ILE A 210 12.77 -3.06 4.19
N ASN A 211 13.70 -2.34 4.83
CA ASN A 211 13.69 -2.16 6.28
C ASN A 211 12.55 -1.27 6.81
N LEU A 212 11.95 -0.42 5.99
CA LEU A 212 10.75 0.37 6.33
C LEU A 212 9.44 -0.29 5.90
N ARG A 213 9.47 -1.50 5.38
CA ARG A 213 8.31 -2.17 4.81
C ARG A 213 7.11 -2.33 5.77
N PRO A 214 7.26 -2.64 7.07
CA PRO A 214 6.12 -2.71 7.99
C PRO A 214 5.35 -1.40 8.06
N PHE A 215 6.06 -0.27 8.13
CA PHE A 215 5.48 1.08 8.16
C PHE A 215 4.88 1.49 6.80
N TYR A 216 5.61 1.24 5.73
CA TYR A 216 5.16 1.42 4.36
C TYR A 216 3.81 0.73 4.11
N ALA A 217 3.67 -0.53 4.49
CA ALA A 217 2.45 -1.29 4.25
C ALA A 217 1.22 -0.67 4.94
N GLU A 218 1.40 -0.07 6.13
CA GLU A 218 0.31 0.55 6.89
C GLU A 218 -0.33 1.74 6.18
N GLY A 219 0.41 2.47 5.33
CA GLY A 219 -0.15 3.55 4.52
C GLY A 219 -1.30 3.11 3.61
N SER A 220 -1.32 1.83 3.21
CA SER A 220 -2.41 1.26 2.42
C SER A 220 -3.76 1.25 3.14
N LYS A 221 -3.78 1.23 4.48
CA LYS A 221 -5.01 1.23 5.27
C LYS A 221 -5.84 2.49 5.04
N SER A 222 -5.16 3.63 4.78
CA SER A 222 -5.84 4.90 4.54
C SER A 222 -6.88 4.81 3.41
N MET A 223 -6.64 3.98 2.39
CA MET A 223 -7.64 3.73 1.35
C MET A 223 -8.89 3.05 1.91
N GLY A 224 -8.75 2.06 2.78
CA GLY A 224 -9.87 1.38 3.43
C GLY A 224 -10.65 2.31 4.37
N PHE A 225 -9.96 3.14 5.14
CA PHE A 225 -10.60 4.13 6.02
C PHE A 225 -11.44 5.12 5.21
N GLU A 226 -10.88 5.69 4.14
CA GLU A 226 -11.58 6.61 3.25
C GLU A 226 -12.79 5.95 2.58
N ILE A 227 -12.68 4.70 2.12
CA ILE A 227 -13.82 3.97 1.54
C ILE A 227 -14.95 3.84 2.55
N ALA A 228 -14.65 3.45 3.79
CA ALA A 228 -15.67 3.29 4.82
C ALA A 228 -16.34 4.62 5.19
N GLU A 229 -15.56 5.69 5.35
CA GLU A 229 -16.09 7.04 5.64
C GLU A 229 -16.95 7.56 4.48
N GLN A 230 -16.45 7.50 3.24
CA GLN A 230 -17.18 7.97 2.04
C GLN A 230 -18.46 7.17 1.76
N LEU A 231 -18.55 5.94 2.24
CA LEU A 231 -19.78 5.14 2.21
C LEU A 231 -20.71 5.38 3.42
N GLY A 232 -20.44 6.40 4.25
CA GLY A 232 -21.24 6.71 5.43
C GLY A 232 -20.98 5.76 6.60
N TRP A 233 -19.71 5.46 6.88
CA TRP A 233 -19.25 4.59 7.97
C TRP A 233 -19.80 3.17 7.89
N ARG A 234 -19.71 2.61 6.70
CA ARG A 234 -20.04 1.21 6.42
C ARG A 234 -19.03 0.61 5.42
N THR A 235 -18.89 -0.69 5.43
CA THR A 235 -18.05 -1.38 4.47
C THR A 235 -18.85 -1.84 3.25
N PRO A 236 -18.24 -1.91 2.06
CA PRO A 236 -18.88 -2.50 0.90
C PRO A 236 -19.02 -4.02 1.08
N GLN A 237 -20.00 -4.63 0.43
CA GLN A 237 -20.17 -6.09 0.43
C GLN A 237 -19.04 -6.80 -0.34
N HIS A 238 -18.51 -6.15 -1.38
CA HIS A 238 -17.49 -6.69 -2.27
C HIS A 238 -16.40 -5.65 -2.53
N VAL A 239 -15.14 -6.06 -2.50
CA VAL A 239 -13.99 -5.26 -2.91
C VAL A 239 -13.22 -6.01 -3.97
N VAL A 240 -13.07 -5.43 -5.16
CA VAL A 240 -12.17 -5.92 -6.21
C VAL A 240 -10.89 -5.10 -6.17
N SER A 241 -9.74 -5.75 -6.05
CA SER A 241 -8.44 -5.09 -5.95
C SER A 241 -7.44 -5.67 -6.94
N PRO A 242 -6.70 -4.82 -7.69
CA PRO A 242 -5.55 -5.30 -8.44
C PRO A 242 -4.47 -5.77 -7.45
N MET A 243 -3.77 -6.84 -7.82
CA MET A 243 -2.73 -7.42 -6.97
C MET A 243 -1.38 -7.44 -7.68
N ALA A 244 -0.39 -6.79 -7.06
CA ALA A 244 1.03 -6.97 -7.35
C ALA A 244 1.65 -7.84 -6.26
N GLY A 245 2.13 -7.24 -5.17
CA GLY A 245 2.69 -7.94 -4.01
C GLY A 245 1.67 -8.49 -3.01
N GLY A 246 0.36 -8.19 -3.16
CA GLY A 246 -0.70 -8.68 -2.29
C GLY A 246 -1.00 -7.80 -1.06
N ALA A 247 -0.16 -6.83 -0.72
CA ALA A 247 -0.31 -6.05 0.52
C ALA A 247 -1.60 -5.21 0.56
N LEU A 248 -2.03 -4.61 -0.56
CA LEU A 248 -3.17 -3.69 -0.60
C LEU A 248 -4.46 -4.35 -0.12
N VAL A 249 -4.83 -5.50 -0.66
CA VAL A 249 -6.05 -6.21 -0.29
C VAL A 249 -6.08 -6.55 1.20
N GLY A 250 -4.93 -7.00 1.75
CA GLY A 250 -4.79 -7.29 3.18
C GLY A 250 -4.95 -6.05 4.06
N LYS A 251 -4.39 -4.91 3.63
CA LYS A 251 -4.44 -3.67 4.42
C LYS A 251 -5.79 -2.96 4.34
N VAL A 252 -6.52 -3.07 3.24
CA VAL A 252 -7.92 -2.60 3.17
C VAL A 252 -8.80 -3.42 4.10
N SER A 253 -8.64 -4.74 4.14
CA SER A 253 -9.34 -5.60 5.10
C SER A 253 -9.00 -5.24 6.55
N LYS A 254 -7.70 -5.07 6.86
CA LYS A 254 -7.25 -4.63 8.19
C LYS A 254 -7.88 -3.30 8.59
N ALA A 255 -7.95 -2.33 7.67
CA ALA A 255 -8.56 -1.04 7.93
C ALA A 255 -10.04 -1.17 8.36
N PHE A 256 -10.81 -2.00 7.67
CA PHE A 256 -12.21 -2.23 8.05
C PHE A 256 -12.33 -2.87 9.43
N GLN A 257 -11.49 -3.87 9.73
CA GLN A 257 -11.46 -4.50 11.06
C GLN A 257 -11.03 -3.53 12.16
N GLU A 258 -10.06 -2.65 11.91
CA GLU A 258 -9.63 -1.62 12.85
C GLU A 258 -10.74 -0.63 13.18
N LEU A 259 -11.46 -0.12 12.14
CA LEU A 259 -12.60 0.77 12.37
C LEU A 259 -13.71 0.11 13.20
N TYR A 260 -13.93 -1.19 13.05
CA TYR A 260 -14.87 -1.94 13.88
C TYR A 260 -14.37 -2.08 15.32
N LYS A 261 -13.11 -2.44 15.51
CA LYS A 261 -12.49 -2.61 16.84
C LYS A 261 -12.53 -1.34 17.70
N ILE A 262 -12.54 -0.16 17.07
CA ILE A 262 -12.60 1.14 17.77
C ILE A 262 -14.01 1.77 17.72
N ASP A 263 -15.04 0.98 17.44
CA ASP A 263 -16.47 1.37 17.46
C ASP A 263 -16.88 2.43 16.43
N LEU A 264 -16.06 2.68 15.39
CA LEU A 264 -16.45 3.55 14.28
C LEU A 264 -17.41 2.88 13.29
N LEU A 265 -17.37 1.56 13.18
CA LEU A 265 -18.37 0.77 12.46
C LEU A 265 -19.33 0.10 13.42
N LYS A 266 -20.64 0.14 13.09
CA LYS A 266 -21.69 -0.49 13.91
C LYS A 266 -21.78 -2.01 13.73
N GLN A 267 -21.27 -2.53 12.60
CA GLN A 267 -21.36 -3.94 12.24
C GLN A 267 -19.98 -4.47 11.90
N GLU A 268 -19.73 -5.71 12.30
CA GLU A 268 -18.49 -6.39 11.92
C GLU A 268 -18.39 -6.51 10.40
N PRO A 269 -17.23 -6.18 9.80
CA PRO A 269 -17.02 -6.26 8.36
C PRO A 269 -17.17 -7.69 7.84
N SER A 270 -18.08 -7.88 6.90
CA SER A 270 -18.29 -9.14 6.17
C SER A 270 -17.96 -9.02 4.69
N THR A 271 -17.10 -8.07 4.34
CA THR A 271 -16.67 -7.79 2.96
C THR A 271 -15.98 -9.00 2.34
N LYS A 272 -16.43 -9.39 1.15
CA LYS A 272 -15.75 -10.39 0.32
C LYS A 272 -14.70 -9.70 -0.55
N PHE A 273 -13.48 -10.23 -0.54
CA PHE A 273 -12.37 -9.67 -1.28
C PHE A 273 -12.09 -10.46 -2.55
N TYR A 274 -11.93 -9.74 -3.65
CA TYR A 274 -11.63 -10.29 -4.96
C TYR A 274 -10.31 -9.71 -5.46
N GLY A 275 -9.45 -10.59 -5.97
CA GLY A 275 -8.15 -10.19 -6.49
C GLY A 275 -8.07 -10.30 -8.00
N ALA A 276 -7.49 -9.30 -8.67
CA ALA A 276 -7.25 -9.32 -10.11
C ALA A 276 -5.75 -9.28 -10.43
N GLN A 277 -5.30 -10.16 -11.32
CA GLN A 277 -3.94 -10.18 -11.86
C GLN A 277 -3.96 -10.34 -13.39
N ALA A 278 -2.83 -10.08 -14.04
CA ALA A 278 -2.66 -10.40 -15.46
C ALA A 278 -2.25 -11.87 -15.61
N THR A 279 -2.79 -12.57 -16.61
CA THR A 279 -2.46 -13.98 -16.92
C THR A 279 -0.94 -14.21 -17.06
N GLY A 280 -0.21 -13.23 -17.60
CA GLY A 280 1.25 -13.31 -17.73
C GLY A 280 2.03 -13.12 -16.43
N CYS A 281 1.37 -12.81 -15.30
CA CYS A 281 1.97 -12.75 -13.97
C CYS A 281 0.89 -12.88 -12.89
N ASN A 282 0.49 -14.12 -12.58
CA ASN A 282 -0.68 -14.47 -11.77
C ASN A 282 -0.41 -15.36 -10.55
N PRO A 283 0.66 -15.15 -9.77
CA PRO A 283 1.02 -16.07 -8.68
C PRO A 283 -0.08 -16.17 -7.60
N ILE A 284 -0.76 -15.08 -7.25
CA ILE A 284 -1.78 -15.06 -6.19
C ILE A 284 -3.11 -15.62 -6.71
N SER A 285 -3.60 -15.18 -7.86
CA SER A 285 -4.83 -15.73 -8.46
C SER A 285 -4.66 -17.21 -8.78
N GLY A 286 -3.49 -17.62 -9.26
CA GLY A 286 -3.16 -19.03 -9.46
C GLY A 286 -3.25 -19.85 -8.16
N ALA A 287 -2.78 -19.32 -7.03
CA ALA A 287 -2.90 -19.98 -5.73
C ALA A 287 -4.37 -20.13 -5.30
N VAL A 288 -5.18 -19.07 -5.45
CA VAL A 288 -6.61 -19.11 -5.10
C VAL A 288 -7.37 -20.11 -5.98
N LYS A 289 -7.20 -20.02 -7.32
CA LYS A 289 -7.89 -20.86 -8.31
C LYS A 289 -7.58 -22.35 -8.14
N ASN A 290 -6.33 -22.69 -7.78
CA ASN A 290 -5.91 -24.10 -7.64
C ASN A 290 -5.95 -24.61 -6.20
N GLY A 291 -6.42 -23.80 -5.23
CA GLY A 291 -6.48 -24.20 -3.83
C GLY A 291 -5.10 -24.44 -3.17
N TRP A 292 -4.03 -23.84 -3.73
CA TRP A 292 -2.70 -24.00 -3.13
C TRP A 292 -2.59 -23.21 -1.83
N GLU A 293 -1.92 -23.77 -0.85
CA GLU A 293 -1.67 -23.09 0.43
C GLU A 293 -0.88 -21.81 0.25
N SER A 294 0.18 -21.85 -0.57
CA SER A 294 1.01 -20.71 -0.92
C SER A 294 1.09 -20.53 -2.44
N HIS A 295 1.42 -19.32 -2.87
CA HIS A 295 1.63 -19.04 -4.28
C HIS A 295 2.89 -19.74 -4.82
N ARG A 296 2.92 -19.93 -6.14
CA ARG A 296 4.11 -20.40 -6.88
C ARG A 296 4.71 -19.23 -7.65
N PRO A 297 6.02 -18.98 -7.52
CA PRO A 297 6.67 -17.88 -8.20
C PRO A 297 6.58 -17.96 -9.73
N VAL A 298 6.24 -16.85 -10.37
CA VAL A 298 6.33 -16.68 -11.84
C VAL A 298 7.69 -16.10 -12.17
N ARG A 299 8.60 -16.92 -12.70
CA ARG A 299 10.01 -16.54 -12.92
C ARG A 299 10.21 -15.50 -14.03
N LYS A 300 9.34 -15.48 -15.05
CA LYS A 300 9.42 -14.59 -16.21
C LYS A 300 8.06 -13.90 -16.44
N PRO A 301 7.73 -12.88 -15.65
CA PRO A 301 6.51 -12.11 -15.85
C PRO A 301 6.46 -11.49 -17.26
N ASN A 302 5.33 -11.70 -17.96
CA ASN A 302 5.11 -11.14 -19.30
C ASN A 302 3.69 -10.57 -19.41
N THR A 303 3.56 -9.27 -19.23
CA THR A 303 2.29 -8.53 -19.32
C THR A 303 2.57 -7.05 -19.60
N ILE A 304 1.59 -6.36 -20.17
CA ILE A 304 1.61 -4.88 -20.30
C ILE A 304 1.53 -4.19 -18.95
N CYS A 305 0.94 -4.83 -17.92
CA CYS A 305 0.83 -4.30 -16.55
C CYS A 305 2.14 -4.38 -15.78
N LYS A 306 3.18 -3.71 -16.26
CA LYS A 306 4.54 -3.79 -15.68
C LYS A 306 4.60 -3.46 -14.19
N SER A 307 3.80 -2.51 -13.72
CA SER A 307 3.77 -2.12 -12.30
C SER A 307 3.16 -3.19 -11.36
N LEU A 308 2.41 -4.14 -11.91
CA LEU A 308 1.79 -5.24 -11.19
C LEU A 308 2.55 -6.57 -11.37
N ALA A 309 3.54 -6.61 -12.26
CA ALA A 309 4.26 -7.82 -12.64
C ALA A 309 5.29 -8.26 -11.57
N ILE A 310 4.82 -8.60 -10.38
CA ILE A 310 5.63 -9.15 -9.28
C ILE A 310 5.45 -10.67 -9.26
N GLY A 311 6.47 -11.37 -9.75
CA GLY A 311 6.41 -12.84 -9.91
C GLY A 311 6.49 -13.60 -8.59
N ASP A 312 7.16 -13.06 -7.56
CA ASP A 312 7.24 -13.63 -6.21
C ASP A 312 6.74 -12.61 -5.17
N PRO A 313 5.42 -12.58 -4.93
CA PRO A 313 4.78 -11.58 -4.10
C PRO A 313 4.96 -11.88 -2.60
N ALA A 314 5.64 -11.00 -1.90
CA ALA A 314 5.96 -11.17 -0.48
C ALA A 314 4.74 -11.25 0.47
N ASP A 315 3.58 -10.68 0.09
CA ASP A 315 2.31 -10.85 0.80
C ASP A 315 1.36 -11.85 0.11
N GLY A 316 1.86 -12.61 -0.88
CA GLY A 316 1.04 -13.50 -1.70
C GLY A 316 0.28 -14.55 -0.92
N TYR A 317 0.92 -15.19 0.05
CA TYR A 317 0.29 -16.14 0.97
C TYR A 317 -0.89 -15.50 1.73
N PHE A 318 -0.65 -14.34 2.34
CA PHE A 318 -1.66 -13.66 3.15
C PHE A 318 -2.83 -13.12 2.31
N ALA A 319 -2.55 -12.66 1.10
CA ALA A 319 -3.59 -12.20 0.17
C ALA A 319 -4.47 -13.37 -0.29
N ALA A 320 -3.88 -14.49 -0.70
CA ALA A 320 -4.62 -15.69 -1.10
C ALA A 320 -5.46 -16.27 0.06
N LYS A 321 -4.89 -16.30 1.27
CA LYS A 321 -5.59 -16.73 2.48
C LYS A 321 -6.80 -15.84 2.77
N LEU A 322 -6.62 -14.51 2.82
CA LEU A 322 -7.71 -13.55 3.05
C LEU A 322 -8.83 -13.68 2.03
N ILE A 323 -8.50 -13.78 0.74
CA ILE A 323 -9.49 -13.90 -0.32
C ILE A 323 -10.37 -15.14 -0.10
N ARG A 324 -9.76 -16.29 0.20
CA ARG A 324 -10.50 -17.53 0.50
C ARG A 324 -11.35 -17.41 1.76
N GLU A 325 -10.77 -16.94 2.87
CA GLU A 325 -11.47 -16.82 4.16
C GLU A 325 -12.63 -15.83 4.13
N SER A 326 -12.54 -14.77 3.29
CA SER A 326 -13.65 -13.83 3.10
C SER A 326 -14.79 -14.40 2.23
N GLY A 327 -14.64 -15.58 1.65
CA GLY A 327 -15.58 -16.13 0.68
C GLY A 327 -15.58 -15.39 -0.67
N GLY A 328 -14.44 -14.75 -1.00
CA GLY A 328 -14.21 -14.09 -2.27
C GLY A 328 -13.54 -15.01 -3.30
N TRP A 329 -12.96 -14.41 -4.33
CA TRP A 329 -12.31 -15.11 -5.43
C TRP A 329 -11.15 -14.31 -6.01
N ALA A 330 -10.28 -14.94 -6.77
CA ALA A 330 -9.27 -14.23 -7.55
C ALA A 330 -9.30 -14.70 -9.00
N GLU A 331 -9.14 -13.74 -9.92
CA GLU A 331 -9.11 -14.02 -11.35
C GLU A 331 -7.88 -13.39 -12.00
N ASP A 332 -7.45 -13.99 -13.08
CA ASP A 332 -6.44 -13.42 -13.95
C ASP A 332 -7.01 -13.20 -15.36
N VAL A 333 -6.66 -12.08 -15.93
CA VAL A 333 -7.17 -11.62 -17.23
C VAL A 333 -6.03 -11.40 -18.21
N THR A 334 -6.30 -11.56 -19.50
CA THR A 334 -5.33 -11.35 -20.58
C THR A 334 -5.00 -9.87 -20.75
N ASP A 335 -3.89 -9.59 -21.40
CA ASP A 335 -3.51 -8.21 -21.74
C ASP A 335 -4.51 -7.52 -22.67
N ASP A 336 -5.25 -8.28 -23.50
CA ASP A 336 -6.29 -7.73 -24.37
C ASP A 336 -7.54 -7.36 -23.55
N GLU A 337 -8.00 -8.21 -22.64
CA GLU A 337 -9.08 -7.88 -21.70
C GLU A 337 -8.73 -6.68 -20.81
N ILE A 338 -7.47 -6.53 -20.43
CA ILE A 338 -7.00 -5.33 -19.70
C ILE A 338 -7.16 -4.08 -20.55
N ARG A 339 -6.77 -4.10 -21.84
CA ARG A 339 -6.97 -2.96 -22.77
C ARG A 339 -8.44 -2.63 -22.96
N GLU A 340 -9.28 -3.65 -23.13
CA GLU A 340 -10.75 -3.48 -23.26
C GLU A 340 -11.33 -2.86 -21.98
N GLY A 341 -10.94 -3.34 -20.80
CA GLY A 341 -11.37 -2.80 -19.51
C GLY A 341 -10.96 -1.34 -19.31
N MET A 342 -9.72 -0.98 -19.69
CA MET A 342 -9.25 0.42 -19.63
C MET A 342 -10.09 1.32 -20.53
N LEU A 343 -10.38 0.90 -21.78
CA LEU A 343 -11.22 1.66 -22.71
C LEU A 343 -12.67 1.75 -22.23
N LEU A 344 -13.20 0.68 -21.68
CA LEU A 344 -14.55 0.66 -21.12
C LEU A 344 -14.67 1.66 -19.97
N LEU A 345 -13.75 1.62 -19.00
CA LEU A 345 -13.71 2.54 -17.87
C LEU A 345 -13.61 4.01 -18.32
N ALA A 346 -12.75 4.29 -19.28
CA ALA A 346 -12.59 5.63 -19.83
C ALA A 346 -13.87 6.14 -20.52
N LYS A 347 -14.53 5.30 -21.33
CA LYS A 347 -15.77 5.65 -22.06
C LYS A 347 -16.99 5.81 -21.16
N THR A 348 -17.06 5.04 -20.06
CA THR A 348 -18.23 5.08 -19.17
C THR A 348 -18.10 6.14 -18.08
N GLU A 349 -16.93 6.23 -17.43
CA GLU A 349 -16.76 7.05 -16.22
C GLU A 349 -15.73 8.18 -16.38
N GLY A 350 -15.07 8.29 -17.53
CA GLY A 350 -14.05 9.31 -17.76
C GLY A 350 -12.80 9.12 -16.87
N VAL A 351 -12.54 7.90 -16.42
CA VAL A 351 -11.37 7.55 -15.61
C VAL A 351 -10.38 6.79 -16.46
N PHE A 352 -9.12 7.25 -16.44
CA PHE A 352 -8.02 6.62 -17.20
C PHE A 352 -6.72 6.61 -16.39
#